data_a25c15e32f0dbb857dbcb58423955f8d
#
_entry.id   a25c15e32f0dbb857dbcb58423955f8d
#
_cell.length_a   1.000
_cell.length_b   1.000
_cell.length_c   1.000
_cell.angle_alpha   90.00
_cell.angle_beta   90.00
_cell.angle_gamma   90.00
#
_symmetry.space_group_name_H-M   'P 1'
#
loop_
_entity.id
_entity.type
_entity.pdbx_description
1 polymer ?
#
loop_
_entity_poly.entity_id
_entity_poly.type
_entity_poly.pdbx_seq_one_letter_code
_entity_poly.pdbx_strand_id
1 'polypeptide(L)'
;GCMVYDYLKVARENAISKDSMLGIYTAVMTDTGCFKYSNTDKKCHEIAIESIKNGIETNIIYQHIYENSSRERMQLLGDFLSNLNYELNGKFAWFAISQKMLKDANASKSDVEGFTDIIRSIRGVEVSAMIFETADKKCRVNFRSKGKYRINDIAKSIGGGGHAFASGAMLNTSLEDTIKNVVTATKVSLEKKMAYSEKE
;
A
#
# COMPACT_ATOMS: atom_id res chain seq x y z
N GLY A 1 5.68 -13.83 9.75
CA GLY A 1 7.13 -14.08 9.87
C GLY A 1 7.53 -14.38 11.31
N CYS A 2 7.46 -13.40 12.21
CA CYS A 2 7.97 -13.53 13.60
C CYS A 2 7.37 -14.71 14.40
N MET A 3 6.06 -14.88 14.39
CA MET A 3 5.41 -16.02 15.10
C MET A 3 5.87 -17.38 14.57
N VAL A 4 6.05 -17.52 13.25
CA VAL A 4 6.56 -18.78 12.67
C VAL A 4 7.99 -19.02 13.08
N TYR A 5 8.83 -17.98 13.11
CA TYR A 5 10.18 -18.05 13.60
C TYR A 5 10.24 -18.55 15.06
N ASP A 6 9.44 -17.95 15.96
CA ASP A 6 9.38 -18.37 17.36
C ASP A 6 8.94 -19.80 17.53
N TYR A 7 7.89 -20.18 16.81
CA TYR A 7 7.42 -21.58 16.83
C TYR A 7 8.51 -22.55 16.40
N LEU A 8 9.20 -22.28 15.29
CA LEU A 8 10.24 -23.17 14.78
C LEU A 8 11.48 -23.22 15.69
N LYS A 9 11.83 -22.12 16.36
CA LYS A 9 12.91 -22.10 17.35
C LYS A 9 12.63 -23.06 18.51
N VAL A 10 11.39 -23.14 18.96
CA VAL A 10 10.98 -24.06 20.04
C VAL A 10 10.81 -25.48 19.50
N ALA A 11 10.09 -25.65 18.40
CA ALA A 11 9.71 -26.97 17.89
C ALA A 11 10.86 -27.76 17.29
N ARG A 12 11.97 -27.11 16.90
CA ARG A 12 13.15 -27.75 16.26
C ARG A 12 14.44 -27.49 16.98
N GLU A 13 14.40 -27.24 18.28
CA GLU A 13 15.60 -27.05 19.13
C GLU A 13 16.61 -26.07 18.51
N ASN A 14 16.11 -24.98 17.96
CA ASN A 14 16.86 -23.93 17.23
C ASN A 14 17.42 -24.34 15.84
N ALA A 15 17.09 -25.49 15.30
CA ALA A 15 17.52 -25.90 13.96
C ALA A 15 16.48 -25.52 12.89
N ILE A 16 16.48 -24.27 12.45
CA ILE A 16 15.62 -23.82 11.35
C ILE A 16 16.34 -24.08 10.02
N SER A 17 15.69 -24.80 9.08
CA SER A 17 16.26 -25.06 7.76
C SER A 17 16.43 -23.76 6.96
N LYS A 18 17.37 -23.76 5.99
CA LYS A 18 17.63 -22.62 5.11
C LYS A 18 16.36 -22.18 4.37
N ASP A 19 15.56 -23.11 3.86
CA ASP A 19 14.31 -22.81 3.14
C ASP A 19 13.27 -22.17 4.05
N SER A 20 13.14 -22.67 5.29
CA SER A 20 12.25 -22.07 6.28
C SER A 20 12.70 -20.65 6.65
N MET A 21 14.02 -20.46 6.81
CA MET A 21 14.60 -19.15 7.11
C MET A 21 14.41 -18.17 5.94
N LEU A 22 14.54 -18.63 4.68
CA LEU A 22 14.24 -17.85 3.48
C LEU A 22 12.80 -17.34 3.51
N GLY A 23 11.83 -18.22 3.77
CA GLY A 23 10.42 -17.83 3.87
C GLY A 23 10.14 -16.86 5.02
N ILE A 24 10.75 -17.08 6.19
CA ILE A 24 10.61 -16.20 7.36
C ILE A 24 11.19 -14.82 7.06
N TYR A 25 12.40 -14.75 6.51
CA TYR A 25 13.03 -13.47 6.14
C TYR A 25 12.18 -12.70 5.14
N THR A 26 11.74 -13.38 4.07
CA THR A 26 10.89 -12.78 3.04
C THR A 26 9.61 -12.21 3.65
N ALA A 27 8.94 -12.97 4.52
CA ALA A 27 7.72 -12.51 5.19
C ALA A 27 7.98 -11.31 6.11
N VAL A 28 9.06 -11.31 6.89
CA VAL A 28 9.41 -10.19 7.77
C VAL A 28 9.76 -8.95 6.94
N MET A 29 10.59 -9.10 5.91
CA MET A 29 10.99 -8.00 5.03
C MET A 29 9.80 -7.36 4.33
N THR A 30 8.87 -8.15 3.77
CA THR A 30 7.71 -7.62 3.06
C THR A 30 6.70 -6.97 4.00
N ASP A 31 6.41 -7.59 5.16
CA ASP A 31 5.46 -7.10 6.15
C ASP A 31 5.91 -5.80 6.83
N THR A 32 7.22 -5.62 6.98
CA THR A 32 7.83 -4.40 7.52
C THR A 32 8.17 -3.34 6.46
N GLY A 33 7.83 -3.59 5.20
CA GLY A 33 8.18 -2.70 4.09
C GLY A 33 9.69 -2.44 3.98
N CYS A 34 10.49 -3.49 3.98
CA CYS A 34 11.95 -3.45 4.06
C CYS A 34 12.44 -2.71 5.31
N PHE A 35 11.91 -3.08 6.47
CA PHE A 35 12.30 -2.56 7.79
C PHE A 35 12.08 -1.04 7.98
N LYS A 36 11.10 -0.45 7.22
CA LYS A 36 10.77 0.99 7.29
C LYS A 36 9.53 1.31 8.10
N TYR A 37 8.61 0.35 8.25
CA TYR A 37 7.33 0.62 8.89
C TYR A 37 7.44 0.57 10.42
N SER A 38 6.45 1.16 11.09
CA SER A 38 6.39 1.25 12.55
C SER A 38 6.24 -0.11 13.28
N ASN A 39 5.90 -1.17 12.56
CA ASN A 39 5.88 -2.54 13.06
C ASN A 39 7.26 -3.22 13.00
N THR A 40 8.30 -2.52 12.56
CA THR A 40 9.69 -2.99 12.62
C THR A 40 10.19 -2.85 14.05
N ASP A 41 10.48 -3.95 14.69
CA ASP A 41 11.03 -4.01 16.04
C ASP A 41 12.41 -4.68 16.07
N LYS A 42 12.99 -4.78 17.27
CA LYS A 42 14.28 -5.44 17.52
C LYS A 42 14.28 -6.86 16.96
N LYS A 43 13.18 -7.60 17.14
CA LYS A 43 13.06 -8.97 16.71
C LYS A 43 13.13 -9.14 15.19
N CYS A 44 12.54 -8.20 14.44
CA CYS A 44 12.64 -8.20 12.98
C CYS A 44 14.11 -8.14 12.53
N HIS A 45 14.93 -7.32 13.18
CA HIS A 45 16.35 -7.20 12.88
C HIS A 45 17.15 -8.43 13.36
N GLU A 46 16.82 -9.01 14.49
CA GLU A 46 17.44 -10.28 14.97
C GLU A 46 17.19 -11.44 13.98
N ILE A 47 15.98 -11.54 13.44
CA ILE A 47 15.65 -12.50 12.38
C ILE A 47 16.48 -12.24 11.12
N ALA A 48 16.63 -10.98 10.73
CA ALA A 48 17.44 -10.62 9.57
C ALA A 48 18.91 -11.01 9.76
N ILE A 49 19.50 -10.73 10.92
CA ILE A 49 20.87 -11.12 11.27
C ILE A 49 21.02 -12.65 11.19
N GLU A 50 20.09 -13.40 11.78
CA GLU A 50 20.14 -14.85 11.76
C GLU A 50 19.97 -15.42 10.36
N SER A 51 19.12 -14.81 9.54
CA SER A 51 18.96 -15.17 8.14
C SER A 51 20.27 -15.04 7.36
N ILE A 52 20.99 -13.92 7.53
CA ILE A 52 22.30 -13.70 6.90
C ILE A 52 23.32 -14.76 7.39
N LYS A 53 23.36 -15.06 8.69
CA LYS A 53 24.23 -16.12 9.25
C LYS A 53 23.93 -17.50 8.66
N ASN A 54 22.67 -17.76 8.29
CA ASN A 54 22.26 -18.98 7.61
C ASN A 54 22.49 -18.97 6.09
N GLY A 55 23.19 -17.96 5.57
CA GLY A 55 23.54 -17.85 4.16
C GLY A 55 22.36 -17.44 3.27
N ILE A 56 21.40 -16.68 3.80
CA ILE A 56 20.35 -16.06 3.00
C ILE A 56 20.90 -14.80 2.31
N GLU A 57 20.83 -14.79 1.00
CA GLU A 57 21.25 -13.66 0.16
C GLU A 57 20.10 -12.64 0.09
N THR A 58 20.10 -11.68 1.00
CA THR A 58 19.00 -10.72 1.20
C THR A 58 18.78 -9.79 0.00
N ASN A 59 19.86 -9.45 -0.73
CA ASN A 59 19.80 -8.66 -1.95
C ASN A 59 19.06 -9.41 -3.07
N ILE A 60 19.24 -10.70 -3.21
CA ILE A 60 18.55 -11.52 -4.23
C ILE A 60 17.05 -11.56 -3.97
N ILE A 61 16.64 -11.68 -2.70
CA ILE A 61 15.23 -11.62 -2.32
C ILE A 61 14.66 -10.24 -2.65
N TYR A 62 15.38 -9.17 -2.31
CA TYR A 62 14.96 -7.80 -2.60
C TYR A 62 14.78 -7.58 -4.12
N GLN A 63 15.75 -8.01 -4.93
CA GLN A 63 15.68 -7.90 -6.39
C GLN A 63 14.44 -8.61 -6.96
N HIS A 64 14.17 -9.84 -6.54
CA HIS A 64 13.03 -10.59 -7.02
C HIS A 64 11.68 -9.94 -6.69
N ILE A 65 11.58 -9.26 -5.54
CA ILE A 65 10.31 -8.69 -5.07
C ILE A 65 10.15 -7.23 -5.53
N TYR A 66 11.21 -6.42 -5.47
CA TYR A 66 11.10 -4.96 -5.65
C TYR A 66 11.80 -4.41 -6.90
N GLU A 67 12.74 -5.16 -7.49
CA GLU A 67 13.47 -4.74 -8.70
C GLU A 67 13.08 -5.56 -9.93
N ASN A 68 11.87 -6.09 -9.94
CA ASN A 68 11.32 -6.93 -11.01
C ASN A 68 10.05 -6.31 -11.64
N SER A 69 10.06 -5.00 -11.83
CA SER A 69 8.94 -4.30 -12.44
C SER A 69 8.96 -4.43 -13.96
N SER A 70 7.79 -4.68 -14.55
CA SER A 70 7.63 -4.71 -16.01
C SER A 70 7.81 -3.31 -16.63
N ARG A 71 8.11 -3.25 -17.92
CA ARG A 71 8.14 -1.97 -18.66
C ARG A 71 6.77 -1.34 -18.72
N GLU A 72 5.75 -2.14 -18.86
CA GLU A 72 4.34 -1.79 -18.89
C GLU A 72 3.93 -1.11 -17.57
N ARG A 73 4.39 -1.65 -16.43
CA ARG A 73 4.22 -1.03 -15.13
C ARG A 73 4.88 0.34 -15.05
N MET A 74 6.12 0.49 -15.58
CA MET A 74 6.83 1.77 -15.57
C MET A 74 6.16 2.81 -16.47
N GLN A 75 5.64 2.39 -17.64
CA GLN A 75 4.87 3.26 -18.52
C GLN A 75 3.59 3.74 -17.81
N LEU A 76 2.82 2.81 -17.27
CA LEU A 76 1.59 3.13 -16.53
C LEU A 76 1.86 4.02 -15.31
N LEU A 77 3.00 3.82 -14.63
CA LEU A 77 3.42 4.67 -13.52
C LEU A 77 3.74 6.10 -13.99
N GLY A 78 4.37 6.27 -15.15
CA GLY A 78 4.62 7.58 -15.74
C GLY A 78 3.32 8.33 -16.05
N ASP A 79 2.36 7.66 -16.68
CA ASP A 79 1.04 8.21 -16.98
C ASP A 79 0.29 8.57 -15.69
N PHE A 80 0.35 7.70 -14.70
CA PHE A 80 -0.22 7.90 -13.38
C PHE A 80 0.36 9.14 -12.69
N LEU A 81 1.67 9.29 -12.62
CA LEU A 81 2.32 10.41 -11.93
C LEU A 81 2.06 11.74 -12.63
N SER A 82 1.98 11.74 -13.98
CA SER A 82 1.70 12.92 -14.79
C SER A 82 0.25 13.44 -14.64
N ASN A 83 -0.66 12.57 -14.19
CA ASN A 83 -2.10 12.87 -14.09
C ASN A 83 -2.62 12.79 -12.64
N LEU A 84 -1.73 12.94 -11.64
CA LEU A 84 -2.15 13.02 -10.24
C LEU A 84 -3.00 14.25 -9.97
N ASN A 85 -4.07 14.05 -9.22
CA ASN A 85 -4.95 15.11 -8.78
C ASN A 85 -4.68 15.46 -7.32
N TYR A 86 -4.72 16.74 -6.99
CA TYR A 86 -4.44 17.24 -5.65
C TYR A 86 -5.61 18.09 -5.14
N GLU A 87 -5.99 17.87 -3.89
CA GLU A 87 -7.03 18.57 -3.17
C GLU A 87 -6.51 19.09 -1.83
N LEU A 88 -7.24 20.01 -1.22
CA LEU A 88 -6.94 20.52 0.12
C LEU A 88 -5.49 21.02 0.27
N ASN A 89 -5.07 21.88 -0.64
CA ASN A 89 -3.71 22.43 -0.69
C ASN A 89 -2.63 21.32 -0.71
N GLY A 90 -2.89 20.22 -1.45
CA GLY A 90 -1.98 19.10 -1.61
C GLY A 90 -1.96 18.08 -0.47
N LYS A 91 -2.82 18.24 0.55
CA LYS A 91 -2.93 17.27 1.66
C LYS A 91 -3.58 15.96 1.24
N PHE A 92 -4.43 16.00 0.23
CA PHE A 92 -5.04 14.83 -0.37
C PHE A 92 -4.64 14.75 -1.84
N ALA A 93 -4.10 13.60 -2.24
CA ALA A 93 -3.79 13.29 -3.64
C ALA A 93 -4.50 12.02 -4.07
N TRP A 94 -4.99 11.99 -5.29
CA TRP A 94 -5.73 10.86 -5.82
C TRP A 94 -5.50 10.65 -7.31
N PHE A 95 -5.76 9.42 -7.75
CA PHE A 95 -5.70 9.03 -9.14
C PHE A 95 -6.73 7.94 -9.45
N ALA A 96 -7.23 7.92 -10.68
CA ALA A 96 -8.14 6.90 -11.18
C ALA A 96 -7.51 6.13 -12.35
N ILE A 97 -7.60 4.80 -12.30
CA ILE A 97 -7.09 3.90 -13.34
C ILE A 97 -8.30 3.22 -13.99
N SER A 98 -8.51 3.49 -15.27
CA SER A 98 -9.54 2.82 -16.08
C SER A 98 -9.01 1.54 -16.71
N GLN A 99 -9.93 0.65 -17.14
CA GLN A 99 -9.58 -0.51 -17.95
C GLN A 99 -8.93 -0.11 -19.29
N LYS A 100 -9.31 1.06 -19.84
CA LYS A 100 -8.68 1.60 -21.05
C LYS A 100 -7.20 1.90 -20.83
N MET A 101 -6.85 2.55 -19.72
CA MET A 101 -5.44 2.85 -19.38
C MET A 101 -4.59 1.60 -19.25
N LEU A 102 -5.11 0.55 -18.59
CA LEU A 102 -4.42 -0.74 -18.53
C LEU A 102 -4.18 -1.32 -19.90
N LYS A 103 -5.20 -1.31 -20.77
CA LYS A 103 -5.11 -1.84 -22.11
C LYS A 103 -4.11 -1.04 -22.97
N ASP A 104 -4.15 0.28 -22.90
CA ASP A 104 -3.27 1.17 -23.68
C ASP A 104 -1.79 0.99 -23.26
N ALA A 105 -1.54 0.75 -21.98
CA ALA A 105 -0.21 0.44 -21.44
C ALA A 105 0.19 -1.04 -21.58
N ASN A 106 -0.68 -1.90 -22.11
CA ASN A 106 -0.51 -3.36 -22.09
C ASN A 106 -0.20 -3.91 -20.69
N ALA A 107 -0.75 -3.27 -19.66
CA ALA A 107 -0.53 -3.57 -18.25
C ALA A 107 -1.66 -4.40 -17.66
N SER A 108 -1.35 -5.09 -16.57
CA SER A 108 -2.27 -5.92 -15.82
C SER A 108 -2.67 -5.29 -14.48
N LYS A 109 -3.64 -5.91 -13.78
CA LYS A 109 -4.03 -5.48 -12.44
C LYS A 109 -2.87 -5.52 -11.43
N SER A 110 -1.95 -6.47 -11.56
CA SER A 110 -0.77 -6.56 -10.68
C SER A 110 0.19 -5.39 -10.86
N ASP A 111 0.22 -4.78 -12.04
CA ASP A 111 1.11 -3.65 -12.33
C ASP A 111 0.73 -2.36 -11.58
N VAL A 112 -0.48 -2.25 -11.04
CA VAL A 112 -0.91 -1.09 -10.25
C VAL A 112 -0.69 -1.25 -8.73
N GLU A 113 -0.23 -2.40 -8.28
CA GLU A 113 0.01 -2.65 -6.87
C GLU A 113 1.11 -1.72 -6.33
N GLY A 114 0.87 -1.14 -5.15
CA GLY A 114 1.81 -0.20 -4.52
C GLY A 114 1.73 1.26 -5.02
N PHE A 115 1.00 1.59 -6.09
CA PHE A 115 0.89 2.98 -6.56
C PHE A 115 0.34 3.93 -5.51
N THR A 116 -0.60 3.47 -4.67
CA THR A 116 -1.13 4.27 -3.56
C THR A 116 -0.05 4.67 -2.55
N ASP A 117 0.94 3.81 -2.33
CA ASP A 117 2.07 4.10 -1.44
C ASP A 117 3.05 5.09 -2.06
N ILE A 118 3.21 5.07 -3.39
CA ILE A 118 3.98 6.07 -4.13
C ILE A 118 3.34 7.46 -3.96
N ILE A 119 2.01 7.60 -4.15
CA ILE A 119 1.32 8.88 -3.90
C ILE A 119 1.56 9.35 -2.46
N ARG A 120 1.40 8.44 -1.49
CA ARG A 120 1.59 8.74 -0.09
C ARG A 120 3.01 9.24 0.22
N SER A 121 4.03 8.85 -0.56
CA SER A 121 5.42 9.30 -0.37
C SER A 121 5.65 10.75 -0.75
N ILE A 122 4.75 11.39 -1.49
CA ILE A 122 4.88 12.76 -1.95
C ILE A 122 4.89 13.72 -0.75
N ARG A 123 5.80 14.70 -0.76
CA ARG A 123 5.88 15.71 0.29
C ARG A 123 4.59 16.51 0.36
N GLY A 124 4.05 16.68 1.57
CA GLY A 124 2.81 17.44 1.82
C GLY A 124 1.54 16.60 1.71
N VAL A 125 1.55 15.49 0.99
CA VAL A 125 0.41 14.57 0.93
C VAL A 125 0.29 13.81 2.26
N GLU A 126 -0.85 13.88 2.90
CA GLU A 126 -1.19 13.17 4.14
C GLU A 126 -2.11 11.98 3.90
N VAL A 127 -3.00 12.10 2.91
CA VAL A 127 -3.93 11.05 2.51
C VAL A 127 -3.83 10.84 1.01
N SER A 128 -3.83 9.59 0.59
CA SER A 128 -3.88 9.20 -0.81
C SER A 128 -5.03 8.26 -1.11
N ALA A 129 -5.60 8.36 -2.31
CA ALA A 129 -6.59 7.43 -2.82
C ALA A 129 -6.25 6.99 -4.25
N MET A 130 -6.41 5.69 -4.51
CA MET A 130 -6.39 5.13 -5.84
C MET A 130 -7.76 4.51 -6.13
N ILE A 131 -8.36 4.89 -7.23
CA ILE A 131 -9.62 4.36 -7.74
C ILE A 131 -9.30 3.50 -8.95
N PHE A 132 -9.64 2.24 -8.90
CA PHE A 132 -9.31 1.27 -9.92
C PHE A 132 -10.59 0.65 -10.49
N GLU A 133 -10.84 0.86 -11.79
CA GLU A 133 -11.93 0.21 -12.50
C GLU A 133 -11.58 -1.26 -12.74
N THR A 134 -12.43 -2.16 -12.27
CA THR A 134 -12.27 -3.62 -12.45
C THR A 134 -12.86 -4.08 -13.79
N ALA A 135 -12.49 -5.27 -14.26
CA ALA A 135 -12.98 -5.83 -15.52
C ALA A 135 -14.50 -6.02 -15.55
N ASP A 136 -15.15 -6.23 -14.40
CA ASP A 136 -16.60 -6.31 -14.22
C ASP A 136 -17.27 -4.94 -14.00
N LYS A 137 -16.59 -3.87 -14.40
CA LYS A 137 -17.06 -2.46 -14.34
C LYS A 137 -17.43 -1.96 -12.93
N LYS A 138 -16.91 -2.58 -11.89
CA LYS A 138 -16.92 -2.04 -10.53
C LYS A 138 -15.69 -1.19 -10.30
N CYS A 139 -15.68 -0.45 -9.21
CA CYS A 139 -14.53 0.37 -8.82
C CYS A 139 -14.01 -0.05 -7.45
N ARG A 140 -12.75 -0.45 -7.39
CA ARG A 140 -12.03 -0.66 -6.16
C ARG A 140 -11.34 0.63 -5.73
N VAL A 141 -11.56 1.03 -4.50
CA VAL A 141 -10.93 2.21 -3.91
C VAL A 141 -9.95 1.77 -2.83
N ASN A 142 -8.74 2.26 -2.89
CA ASN A 142 -7.72 2.04 -1.87
C ASN A 142 -7.31 3.39 -1.28
N PHE A 143 -7.41 3.52 0.03
CA PHE A 143 -6.93 4.69 0.77
C PHE A 143 -5.68 4.36 1.57
N ARG A 144 -4.77 5.32 1.67
CA ARG A 144 -3.62 5.31 2.58
C ARG A 144 -3.49 6.65 3.30
N SER A 145 -3.02 6.62 4.53
CA SER A 145 -2.70 7.81 5.33
C SER A 145 -1.30 7.71 5.91
N LYS A 146 -0.62 8.84 6.07
CA LYS A 146 0.68 8.92 6.76
C LYS A 146 0.57 8.80 8.29
N GLY A 147 -0.64 8.73 8.83
CA GLY A 147 -0.88 8.56 10.27
C GLY A 147 -1.53 9.78 10.93
N LYS A 148 -1.46 10.97 10.33
CA LYS A 148 -2.10 12.17 10.88
C LYS A 148 -3.63 12.08 10.86
N TYR A 149 -4.21 11.56 9.79
CA TYR A 149 -5.66 11.47 9.62
C TYR A 149 -6.12 10.03 9.50
N ARG A 150 -7.09 9.63 10.32
CA ARG A 150 -7.78 8.34 10.17
C ARG A 150 -8.64 8.39 8.91
N ILE A 151 -8.67 7.29 8.15
CA ILE A 151 -9.37 7.20 6.86
C ILE A 151 -10.39 6.06 6.78
N ASN A 152 -10.49 5.23 7.80
CA ASN A 152 -11.45 4.13 7.85
C ASN A 152 -12.90 4.58 7.94
N ASP A 153 -13.17 5.76 8.51
CA ASP A 153 -14.47 6.41 8.50
C ASP A 153 -14.86 6.88 7.09
N ILE A 154 -13.90 7.38 6.31
CA ILE A 154 -14.10 7.75 4.89
C ILE A 154 -14.51 6.51 4.09
N ALA A 155 -13.75 5.41 4.23
CA ALA A 155 -14.08 4.16 3.56
C ALA A 155 -15.46 3.64 3.96
N LYS A 156 -15.81 3.71 5.25
CA LYS A 156 -17.14 3.32 5.76
C LYS A 156 -18.28 4.15 5.18
N SER A 157 -18.07 5.47 5.00
CA SER A 157 -19.12 6.36 4.46
C SER A 157 -19.48 6.07 3.01
N ILE A 158 -18.59 5.35 2.28
CA ILE A 158 -18.83 4.90 0.90
C ILE A 158 -19.06 3.40 0.78
N GLY A 159 -19.41 2.73 1.90
CA GLY A 159 -19.74 1.30 1.90
C GLY A 159 -18.54 0.35 2.01
N GLY A 160 -17.39 0.85 2.43
CA GLY A 160 -16.16 0.06 2.62
C GLY A 160 -15.75 -0.10 4.09
N GLY A 161 -14.43 -0.26 4.32
CA GLY A 161 -13.86 -0.44 5.66
C GLY A 161 -12.36 -0.64 5.63
N GLY A 162 -11.81 -1.07 6.76
CA GLY A 162 -10.38 -1.36 6.93
C GLY A 162 -9.78 -0.70 8.17
N HIS A 163 -8.45 -0.69 8.21
CA HIS A 163 -7.68 -0.12 9.32
C HIS A 163 -7.67 1.41 9.30
N ALA A 164 -7.31 2.01 10.44
CA ALA A 164 -7.31 3.47 10.62
C ALA A 164 -6.55 4.23 9.52
N PHE A 165 -5.44 3.69 9.01
CA PHE A 165 -4.54 4.33 8.06
C PHE A 165 -4.39 3.58 6.73
N ALA A 166 -5.10 2.46 6.56
CA ALA A 166 -5.16 1.66 5.34
C ALA A 166 -6.56 1.05 5.20
N SER A 167 -7.37 1.59 4.30
CA SER A 167 -8.77 1.18 4.13
C SER A 167 -9.16 1.20 2.66
N GLY A 168 -10.33 0.69 2.33
CA GLY A 168 -10.83 0.65 0.96
C GLY A 168 -12.30 0.35 0.86
N ALA A 169 -12.81 0.43 -0.36
CA ALA A 169 -14.20 0.10 -0.69
C ALA A 169 -14.28 -0.56 -2.07
N MET A 170 -15.38 -1.25 -2.31
CA MET A 170 -15.77 -1.73 -3.64
C MET A 170 -17.13 -1.11 -3.97
N LEU A 171 -17.17 -0.31 -5.03
CA LEU A 171 -18.38 0.38 -5.46
C LEU A 171 -18.89 -0.22 -6.77
N ASN A 172 -20.21 -0.36 -6.87
CA ASN A 172 -20.88 -0.82 -8.08
C ASN A 172 -21.46 0.38 -8.85
N THR A 173 -20.59 1.34 -9.17
CA THR A 173 -20.91 2.59 -9.87
C THR A 173 -19.90 2.84 -10.97
N SER A 174 -20.19 3.74 -11.90
CA SER A 174 -19.26 4.14 -12.94
C SER A 174 -17.96 4.70 -12.34
N LEU A 175 -16.88 4.70 -13.12
CA LEU A 175 -15.61 5.29 -12.68
C LEU A 175 -15.79 6.78 -12.33
N GLU A 176 -16.55 7.53 -13.14
CA GLU A 176 -16.82 8.95 -12.94
C GLU A 176 -17.58 9.21 -11.63
N ASP A 177 -18.68 8.47 -11.40
CA ASP A 177 -19.47 8.60 -10.17
C ASP A 177 -18.66 8.19 -8.94
N THR A 178 -17.83 7.13 -9.07
CA THR A 178 -16.93 6.70 -8.01
C THR A 178 -15.93 7.79 -7.67
N ILE A 179 -15.29 8.41 -8.65
CA ILE A 179 -14.36 9.53 -8.43
C ILE A 179 -15.07 10.64 -7.66
N LYS A 180 -16.23 11.09 -8.12
CA LYS A 180 -17.00 12.14 -7.48
C LYS A 180 -17.32 11.82 -6.02
N ASN A 181 -17.81 10.60 -5.76
CA ASN A 181 -18.17 10.16 -4.42
C ASN A 181 -16.94 10.09 -3.49
N VAL A 182 -15.85 9.49 -3.97
CA VAL A 182 -14.60 9.33 -3.19
C VAL A 182 -13.99 10.69 -2.86
N VAL A 183 -13.85 11.54 -3.85
CA VAL A 183 -13.25 12.88 -3.66
C VAL A 183 -14.09 13.72 -2.71
N THR A 184 -15.42 13.77 -2.91
CA THR A 184 -16.32 14.53 -2.05
C THR A 184 -16.29 14.02 -0.60
N ALA A 185 -16.45 12.71 -0.39
CA ALA A 185 -16.42 12.12 0.95
C ALA A 185 -15.08 12.36 1.66
N THR A 186 -13.96 12.28 0.92
CA THR A 186 -12.63 12.50 1.48
C THR A 186 -12.44 13.97 1.86
N LYS A 187 -12.81 14.91 1.01
CA LYS A 187 -12.71 16.35 1.29
C LYS A 187 -13.52 16.73 2.52
N VAL A 188 -14.78 16.37 2.58
CA VAL A 188 -15.67 16.68 3.72
C VAL A 188 -15.10 16.11 5.04
N SER A 189 -14.59 14.87 5.04
CA SER A 189 -14.02 14.26 6.23
C SER A 189 -12.72 14.95 6.66
N LEU A 190 -11.82 15.22 5.71
CA LEU A 190 -10.52 15.82 6.03
C LEU A 190 -10.65 17.29 6.46
N GLU A 191 -11.52 18.09 5.85
CA GLU A 191 -11.79 19.47 6.25
C GLU A 191 -12.25 19.54 7.71
N LYS A 192 -13.18 18.67 8.11
CA LYS A 192 -13.60 18.57 9.51
C LYS A 192 -12.43 18.25 10.45
N LYS A 193 -11.59 17.26 10.09
CA LYS A 193 -10.44 16.85 10.91
C LYS A 193 -9.36 17.92 10.98
N MET A 194 -9.13 18.65 9.90
CA MET A 194 -8.17 19.76 9.87
C MET A 194 -8.65 20.91 10.76
N ALA A 195 -9.93 21.28 10.69
CA ALA A 195 -10.50 22.31 11.54
C ALA A 195 -10.45 21.97 13.05
N TYR A 196 -10.48 20.70 13.42
CA TYR A 196 -10.28 20.28 14.82
C TYR A 196 -8.81 20.35 15.26
N SER A 197 -7.86 19.98 14.37
CA SER A 197 -6.42 20.00 14.69
C SER A 197 -5.82 21.41 14.79
N GLU A 198 -6.48 22.44 14.29
CA GLU A 198 -6.05 23.85 14.40
C GLU A 198 -6.50 24.51 15.71
N LYS A 199 -7.32 23.82 16.49
CA LYS A 199 -7.88 24.32 17.77
C LYS A 199 -7.17 23.75 19.01
N GLU A 200 -6.27 22.81 18.83
CA GLU A 200 -5.39 22.23 19.85
C GLU A 200 -3.98 22.86 19.76
#